data_d679600ffffd95d1af03caffdf7732d8
#
_entry.id   d679600ffffd95d1af03caffdf7732d8
#
_cell.length_a   1.000
_cell.length_b   1.000
_cell.length_c   1.000
_cell.angle_alpha   90.00
_cell.angle_beta   90.00
_cell.angle_gamma   90.00
#
_symmetry.space_group_name_H-M   'P 1'
#
loop_
_entity.id
_entity.type
_entity.pdbx_description
1 polymer ?
#
loop_
_entity_poly.entity_id
_entity_poly.type
_entity_poly.pdbx_seq_one_letter_code
_entity_poly.pdbx_strand_id
1 'polypeptide(L)'
;MNYLKYFLIFSLLGFIMESVVYKVSGSTSHSGVLLGPYTLVYGFGGLLVVIINNYFTKINMNSFLKLILLFICFTIVCTLIEYIIGNLIHYIFNIDKWNYTNHKYHFGKYICLDLALTWGVLALLIIKVLKPFIDKVLLLIPNNTTIIIFTILIIDLFYTLFTKANKI
;
A
#
# COMPACT_ATOMS: atom_id res chain seq x y z
N MET A 1 1.09 -0.33 18.87
CA MET A 1 2.18 0.49 18.31
C MET A 1 2.83 -0.16 17.08
N ASN A 2 3.15 -1.46 17.07
CA ASN A 2 3.82 -2.10 15.92
C ASN A 2 3.05 -1.98 14.59
N TYR A 3 1.73 -2.10 14.59
CA TYR A 3 0.93 -1.93 13.37
C TYR A 3 1.04 -0.54 12.75
N LEU A 4 1.17 0.51 13.60
CA LEU A 4 1.40 1.87 13.12
C LEU A 4 2.78 2.02 12.47
N LYS A 5 3.80 1.38 13.05
CA LYS A 5 5.16 1.35 12.46
C LYS A 5 5.16 0.64 11.10
N TYR A 6 4.48 -0.51 10.98
CA TYR A 6 4.31 -1.19 9.70
C TYR A 6 3.65 -0.29 8.65
N PHE A 7 2.55 0.36 9.02
CA PHE A 7 1.84 1.28 8.13
C PHE A 7 2.78 2.38 7.61
N LEU A 8 3.55 3.04 8.48
CA LEU A 8 4.48 4.10 8.09
C LEU A 8 5.61 3.58 7.19
N ILE A 9 6.20 2.43 7.54
CA ILE A 9 7.28 1.83 6.73
C ILE A 9 6.77 1.44 5.36
N PHE A 10 5.62 0.77 5.26
CA PHE A 10 5.07 0.40 3.95
C PHE A 10 4.64 1.62 3.13
N SER A 11 4.10 2.68 3.76
CA SER A 11 3.80 3.93 3.06
C SER A 11 5.05 4.58 2.47
N LEU A 12 6.16 4.57 3.20
CA LEU A 12 7.44 5.09 2.74
C LEU A 12 8.06 4.21 1.65
N LEU A 13 8.07 2.89 1.83
CA LEU A 13 8.58 1.95 0.83
C LEU A 13 7.78 2.03 -0.47
N GLY A 14 6.46 2.15 -0.39
CA GLY A 14 5.60 2.34 -1.55
C GLY A 14 5.92 3.64 -2.29
N PHE A 15 6.12 4.73 -1.56
CA PHE A 15 6.55 6.00 -2.16
C PHE A 15 7.88 5.88 -2.91
N ILE A 16 8.87 5.22 -2.30
CA ILE A 16 10.18 4.99 -2.93
C ILE A 16 10.02 4.13 -4.19
N MET A 17 9.26 3.04 -4.10
CA MET A 17 9.03 2.13 -5.23
C MET A 17 8.36 2.86 -6.40
N GLU A 18 7.27 3.58 -6.17
CA GLU A 18 6.60 4.36 -7.22
C GLU A 18 7.50 5.44 -7.81
N SER A 19 8.27 6.14 -6.96
CA SER A 19 9.19 7.18 -7.42
C SER A 19 10.27 6.61 -8.34
N VAL A 20 10.77 5.42 -8.05
CA VAL A 20 11.71 4.69 -8.92
C VAL A 20 11.04 4.30 -10.23
N VAL A 21 9.84 3.73 -10.18
CA VAL A 21 9.07 3.33 -11.37
C VAL A 21 8.81 4.54 -12.28
N TYR A 22 8.33 5.65 -11.74
CA TYR A 22 8.10 6.87 -12.53
C TYR A 22 9.38 7.41 -13.14
N LYS A 23 10.48 7.40 -12.40
CA LYS A 23 11.78 7.85 -12.91
C LYS A 23 12.30 6.97 -14.05
N VAL A 24 12.17 5.66 -13.93
CA VAL A 24 12.58 4.69 -14.95
C VAL A 24 11.70 4.77 -16.20
N SER A 25 10.39 4.99 -16.02
CA SER A 25 9.44 5.14 -17.14
C SER A 25 9.48 6.51 -17.82
N GLY A 26 10.34 7.44 -17.36
CA GLY A 26 10.42 8.80 -17.89
C GLY A 26 9.21 9.68 -17.57
N SER A 27 8.35 9.26 -16.64
CA SER A 27 7.18 10.01 -16.22
C SER A 27 7.57 11.14 -15.26
N THR A 28 6.96 12.31 -15.44
CA THR A 28 7.08 13.45 -14.51
C THR A 28 6.09 13.39 -13.35
N SER A 29 5.30 12.32 -13.24
CA SER A 29 4.31 12.14 -12.18
C SER A 29 4.98 11.99 -10.82
N HIS A 30 4.35 12.58 -9.80
CA HIS A 30 4.77 12.41 -8.41
C HIS A 30 4.10 11.19 -7.78
N SER A 31 4.84 10.45 -6.94
CA SER A 31 4.30 9.36 -6.14
C SER A 31 3.30 9.90 -5.11
N GLY A 32 2.22 9.15 -4.92
CA GLY A 32 1.19 9.48 -3.95
C GLY A 32 0.40 10.77 -4.25
N VAL A 33 -0.38 11.21 -3.28
CA VAL A 33 -1.18 12.45 -3.32
C VAL A 33 -0.68 13.46 -2.29
N LEU A 34 -0.04 12.98 -1.23
CA LEU A 34 0.52 13.78 -0.13
C LEU A 34 1.73 14.61 -0.58
N LEU A 35 2.09 15.63 0.20
CA LEU A 35 3.31 16.40 0.00
C LEU A 35 4.54 15.64 0.48
N GLY A 36 4.41 14.94 1.60
CA GLY A 36 5.46 14.11 2.18
C GLY A 36 5.70 12.80 1.43
N PRO A 37 6.76 12.08 1.78
CA PRO A 37 7.19 10.87 1.09
C PRO A 37 6.39 9.62 1.52
N TYR A 38 5.05 9.70 1.44
CA TYR A 38 4.16 8.62 1.86
C TYR A 38 3.09 8.34 0.81
N THR A 39 2.93 7.06 0.46
CA THR A 39 1.84 6.60 -0.41
C THR A 39 0.93 5.67 0.38
N LEU A 40 -0.24 6.20 0.78
CA LEU A 40 -1.15 5.55 1.74
C LEU A 40 -1.65 4.18 1.29
N VAL A 41 -1.85 3.96 -0.02
CA VAL A 41 -2.33 2.69 -0.55
C VAL A 41 -1.41 1.53 -0.15
N TYR A 42 -0.09 1.74 -0.18
CA TYR A 42 0.88 0.74 0.25
C TYR A 42 0.93 0.56 1.76
N GLY A 43 0.70 1.65 2.52
CA GLY A 43 0.59 1.59 3.98
C GLY A 43 -0.58 0.70 4.42
N PHE A 44 -1.76 0.93 3.87
CA PHE A 44 -2.94 0.10 4.16
C PHE A 44 -2.78 -1.32 3.63
N GLY A 45 -2.33 -1.49 2.38
CA GLY A 45 -2.10 -2.79 1.77
C GLY A 45 -1.12 -3.63 2.57
N GLY A 46 0.07 -3.10 2.85
CA GLY A 46 1.11 -3.79 3.60
C GLY A 46 0.69 -4.12 5.04
N LEU A 47 -0.03 -3.20 5.70
CA LEU A 47 -0.57 -3.46 7.04
C LEU A 47 -1.55 -4.63 7.04
N LEU A 48 -2.50 -4.67 6.13
CA LEU A 48 -3.48 -5.77 6.05
C LEU A 48 -2.81 -7.09 5.67
N VAL A 49 -1.82 -7.08 4.79
CA VAL A 49 -1.01 -8.26 4.47
C VAL A 49 -0.34 -8.82 5.72
N VAL A 50 0.23 -7.98 6.58
CA VAL A 50 0.83 -8.40 7.87
C VAL A 50 -0.22 -8.96 8.83
N ILE A 51 -1.37 -8.31 8.95
CA ILE A 51 -2.47 -8.76 9.83
C ILE A 51 -2.97 -10.14 9.39
N ILE A 52 -3.25 -10.32 8.10
CA ILE A 52 -3.71 -11.59 7.53
C ILE A 52 -2.67 -12.68 7.75
N ASN A 53 -1.39 -12.40 7.46
CA ASN A 53 -0.32 -13.36 7.69
C ASN A 53 -0.25 -13.78 9.16
N ASN A 54 -0.30 -12.83 10.11
CA ASN A 54 -0.26 -13.12 11.53
C ASN A 54 -1.46 -13.97 12.00
N TYR A 55 -2.61 -13.81 11.37
CA TYR A 55 -3.77 -14.68 11.59
C TYR A 55 -3.50 -16.10 11.09
N PHE A 56 -3.02 -16.24 9.85
CA PHE A 56 -2.72 -17.54 9.24
C PHE A 56 -1.58 -18.30 9.92
N THR A 57 -0.65 -17.60 10.59
CA THR A 57 0.42 -18.29 11.37
C THR A 57 -0.12 -19.07 12.55
N LYS A 58 -1.28 -18.69 13.08
CA LYS A 58 -1.94 -19.36 14.22
C LYS A 58 -2.75 -20.60 13.81
N ILE A 59 -3.04 -20.75 12.53
CA ILE A 59 -3.83 -21.87 12.01
C ILE A 59 -2.89 -23.03 11.71
N ASN A 60 -3.18 -24.20 12.30
CA ASN A 60 -2.49 -25.44 11.96
C ASN A 60 -2.98 -25.98 10.64
N MET A 61 -2.21 -25.77 9.58
CA MET A 61 -2.56 -26.11 8.21
C MET A 61 -1.32 -26.53 7.42
N ASN A 62 -1.53 -27.37 6.42
CA ASN A 62 -0.47 -27.75 5.46
C ASN A 62 0.16 -26.48 4.84
N SER A 63 1.50 -26.43 4.78
CA SER A 63 2.26 -25.27 4.32
C SER A 63 1.93 -24.87 2.88
N PHE A 64 1.69 -25.84 2.00
CA PHE A 64 1.33 -25.57 0.60
C PHE A 64 -0.06 -24.95 0.49
N LEU A 65 -1.04 -25.54 1.19
CA LEU A 65 -2.40 -24.99 1.23
C LEU A 65 -2.42 -23.58 1.83
N LYS A 66 -1.66 -23.37 2.90
CA LYS A 66 -1.49 -22.04 3.52
C LYS A 66 -0.95 -21.01 2.52
N LEU A 67 0.04 -21.36 1.71
CA LEU A 67 0.60 -20.48 0.71
C LEU A 67 -0.43 -20.08 -0.35
N ILE A 68 -1.22 -21.04 -0.85
CA ILE A 68 -2.29 -20.79 -1.83
C ILE A 68 -3.34 -19.85 -1.25
N LEU A 69 -3.82 -20.15 -0.04
CA LEU A 69 -4.84 -19.31 0.60
C LEU A 69 -4.33 -17.90 0.89
N LEU A 70 -3.08 -17.75 1.33
CA LEU A 70 -2.47 -16.44 1.51
C LEU A 70 -2.38 -15.68 0.18
N PHE A 71 -1.95 -16.34 -0.90
CA PHE A 71 -1.91 -15.73 -2.22
C PHE A 71 -3.28 -15.19 -2.64
N ILE A 72 -4.33 -16.02 -2.52
CA ILE A 72 -5.71 -15.64 -2.87
C ILE A 72 -6.18 -14.45 -1.98
N CYS A 73 -6.01 -14.56 -0.68
CA CYS A 73 -6.39 -13.50 0.25
C CYS A 73 -5.65 -12.18 -0.05
N PHE A 74 -4.35 -12.23 -0.31
CA PHE A 74 -3.56 -11.04 -0.61
C PHE A 74 -3.97 -10.41 -1.94
N THR A 75 -4.18 -11.23 -2.98
CA THR A 75 -4.68 -10.78 -4.27
C THR A 75 -5.99 -9.99 -4.09
N ILE A 76 -6.97 -10.58 -3.40
CA ILE A 76 -8.27 -9.95 -3.18
C ILE A 76 -8.12 -8.65 -2.36
N VAL A 77 -7.44 -8.71 -1.23
CA VAL A 77 -7.37 -7.57 -0.30
C VAL A 77 -6.59 -6.40 -0.89
N CYS A 78 -5.45 -6.65 -1.53
CA CYS A 78 -4.66 -5.58 -2.15
C CYS A 78 -5.42 -4.93 -3.31
N THR A 79 -6.10 -5.72 -4.14
CA THR A 79 -6.94 -5.22 -5.24
C THR A 79 -8.12 -4.39 -4.73
N LEU A 80 -8.77 -4.82 -3.64
CA LEU A 80 -9.85 -4.04 -3.03
C LEU A 80 -9.35 -2.70 -2.47
N ILE A 81 -8.19 -2.68 -1.82
CA ILE A 81 -7.58 -1.43 -1.33
C ILE A 81 -7.26 -0.50 -2.48
N GLU A 82 -6.64 -1.02 -3.54
CA GLU A 82 -6.32 -0.24 -4.73
C GLU A 82 -7.59 0.37 -5.35
N TYR A 83 -8.65 -0.42 -5.48
CA TYR A 83 -9.94 0.03 -5.97
C TYR A 83 -10.55 1.13 -5.08
N ILE A 84 -10.61 0.90 -3.77
CA ILE A 84 -11.21 1.85 -2.82
C ILE A 84 -10.43 3.17 -2.85
N ILE A 85 -9.10 3.11 -2.77
CA ILE A 85 -8.25 4.31 -2.72
C ILE A 85 -8.26 5.03 -4.08
N GLY A 86 -8.27 4.30 -5.20
CA GLY A 86 -8.41 4.90 -6.54
C GLY A 86 -9.70 5.71 -6.68
N ASN A 87 -10.83 5.13 -6.26
CA ASN A 87 -12.12 5.84 -6.25
C ASN A 87 -12.12 7.04 -5.29
N LEU A 88 -11.55 6.90 -4.10
CA LEU A 88 -11.45 8.01 -3.15
C LEU A 88 -10.63 9.17 -3.69
N ILE A 89 -9.47 8.89 -4.31
CA ILE A 89 -8.62 9.91 -4.92
C ILE A 89 -9.37 10.60 -6.06
N HIS A 90 -10.05 9.84 -6.91
CA HIS A 90 -10.86 10.40 -7.98
C HIS A 90 -11.98 11.28 -7.43
N TYR A 91 -12.74 10.79 -6.46
CA TYR A 91 -13.86 11.53 -5.85
C TYR A 91 -13.41 12.83 -5.16
N ILE A 92 -12.30 12.79 -4.43
CA ILE A 92 -11.83 13.94 -3.64
C ILE A 92 -11.06 14.96 -4.49
N PHE A 93 -10.23 14.47 -5.45
CA PHE A 93 -9.27 15.32 -6.16
C PHE A 93 -9.53 15.42 -7.66
N ASN A 94 -10.56 14.71 -8.18
CA ASN A 94 -10.88 14.62 -9.60
C ASN A 94 -9.69 14.24 -10.49
N ILE A 95 -8.81 13.38 -9.99
CA ILE A 95 -7.63 12.85 -10.70
C ILE A 95 -7.62 11.33 -10.68
N ASP A 96 -7.18 10.72 -11.77
CA ASP A 96 -6.91 9.29 -11.85
C ASP A 96 -5.39 9.07 -11.70
N LYS A 97 -4.96 8.52 -10.56
CA LYS A 97 -3.53 8.21 -10.33
C LYS A 97 -3.07 7.02 -11.16
N TRP A 98 -3.98 6.09 -11.43
CA TRP A 98 -3.80 4.95 -12.33
C TRP A 98 -5.10 4.69 -13.07
N ASN A 99 -5.00 4.08 -14.23
CA ASN A 99 -6.14 3.72 -15.06
C ASN A 99 -5.81 2.48 -15.88
N TYR A 100 -6.57 1.41 -15.68
CA TYR A 100 -6.32 0.11 -16.30
C TYR A 100 -7.27 -0.20 -17.46
N THR A 101 -8.02 0.77 -17.97
CA THR A 101 -8.97 0.55 -19.08
C THR A 101 -8.31 0.02 -20.35
N ASN A 102 -7.02 0.23 -20.52
CA ASN A 102 -6.24 -0.30 -21.65
C ASN A 102 -5.78 -1.75 -21.47
N HIS A 103 -5.98 -2.35 -20.28
CA HIS A 103 -5.65 -3.76 -20.03
C HIS A 103 -6.76 -4.68 -20.53
N LYS A 104 -6.38 -5.84 -21.05
CA LYS A 104 -7.34 -6.80 -21.65
C LYS A 104 -8.39 -7.30 -20.65
N TYR A 105 -7.98 -7.56 -19.41
CA TYR A 105 -8.85 -8.08 -18.35
C TYR A 105 -8.96 -7.04 -17.23
N HIS A 106 -9.70 -5.96 -17.49
CA HIS A 106 -9.94 -4.91 -16.50
C HIS A 106 -11.41 -4.92 -16.03
N PHE A 107 -11.63 -4.43 -14.81
CA PHE A 107 -12.94 -4.15 -14.26
C PHE A 107 -13.00 -2.70 -13.77
N GLY A 108 -13.75 -1.88 -14.49
CA GLY A 108 -13.74 -0.43 -14.28
C GLY A 108 -12.37 0.19 -14.60
N LYS A 109 -12.02 1.29 -13.91
CA LYS A 109 -10.75 2.01 -14.12
C LYS A 109 -9.59 1.45 -13.31
N TYR A 110 -9.86 0.87 -12.14
CA TYR A 110 -8.87 0.67 -11.09
C TYR A 110 -8.59 -0.79 -10.75
N ILE A 111 -9.16 -1.74 -11.49
CA ILE A 111 -8.89 -3.17 -11.34
C ILE A 111 -8.46 -3.76 -12.67
N CYS A 112 -7.38 -4.54 -12.68
CA CYS A 112 -7.08 -5.46 -13.76
C CYS A 112 -6.46 -6.75 -13.20
N LEU A 113 -6.70 -7.86 -13.90
CA LEU A 113 -6.30 -9.19 -13.45
C LEU A 113 -4.77 -9.32 -13.31
N ASP A 114 -4.03 -8.78 -14.27
CA ASP A 114 -2.56 -8.88 -14.30
C ASP A 114 -1.94 -8.24 -13.06
N LEU A 115 -2.40 -7.05 -12.68
CA LEU A 115 -1.92 -6.37 -11.48
C LEU A 115 -2.46 -6.99 -10.20
N ALA A 116 -3.71 -7.46 -10.20
CA ALA A 116 -4.26 -8.18 -9.05
C ALA A 116 -3.39 -9.40 -8.68
N LEU A 117 -3.02 -10.21 -9.67
CA LEU A 117 -2.12 -11.35 -9.47
C LEU A 117 -0.71 -10.91 -9.03
N THR A 118 -0.20 -9.81 -9.62
CA THR A 118 1.09 -9.22 -9.24
C THR A 118 1.09 -8.79 -7.78
N TRP A 119 0.03 -8.14 -7.30
CA TRP A 119 -0.12 -7.79 -5.88
C TRP A 119 -0.09 -9.01 -4.96
N GLY A 120 -0.74 -10.10 -5.36
CA GLY A 120 -0.69 -11.36 -4.61
C GLY A 120 0.73 -11.90 -4.45
N VAL A 121 1.50 -11.93 -5.54
CA VAL A 121 2.90 -12.37 -5.54
C VAL A 121 3.76 -11.42 -4.70
N LEU A 122 3.65 -10.11 -4.91
CA LEU A 122 4.40 -9.11 -4.14
C LEU A 122 4.12 -9.19 -2.64
N ALA A 123 2.86 -9.40 -2.25
CA ALA A 123 2.49 -9.56 -0.85
C ALA A 123 3.11 -10.83 -0.23
N LEU A 124 3.20 -11.93 -0.97
CA LEU A 124 3.93 -13.11 -0.52
C LEU A 124 5.43 -12.84 -0.34
N LEU A 125 6.05 -12.12 -1.27
CA LEU A 125 7.46 -11.69 -1.16
C LEU A 125 7.66 -10.77 0.04
N ILE A 126 6.76 -9.82 0.28
CA ILE A 126 6.77 -8.96 1.46
C ILE A 126 6.79 -9.80 2.73
N ILE A 127 5.89 -10.76 2.87
CA ILE A 127 5.81 -11.58 4.08
C ILE A 127 7.01 -12.52 4.26
N LYS A 128 7.51 -13.11 3.18
CA LYS A 128 8.59 -14.09 3.25
C LYS A 128 9.98 -13.45 3.35
N VAL A 129 10.18 -12.30 2.70
CA VAL A 129 11.48 -11.66 2.57
C VAL A 129 11.56 -10.36 3.37
N LEU A 130 10.66 -9.40 3.11
CA LEU A 130 10.77 -8.07 3.70
C LEU A 130 10.37 -8.03 5.18
N LYS A 131 9.28 -8.72 5.55
CA LYS A 131 8.79 -8.70 6.93
C LYS A 131 9.83 -9.05 7.98
N PRO A 132 10.67 -10.11 7.83
CA PRO A 132 11.71 -10.41 8.81
C PRO A 132 12.73 -9.28 9.02
N PHE A 133 13.03 -8.51 7.96
CA PHE A 133 13.89 -7.32 8.07
C PHE A 133 13.16 -6.15 8.74
N ILE A 134 11.91 -5.90 8.31
CA ILE A 134 11.08 -4.85 8.91
C ILE A 134 10.89 -5.12 10.40
N ASP A 135 10.64 -6.36 10.82
CA ASP A 135 10.48 -6.72 12.24
C ASP A 135 11.71 -6.30 13.08
N LYS A 136 12.91 -6.46 12.54
CA LYS A 136 14.14 -6.00 13.20
C LYS A 136 14.21 -4.47 13.26
N VAL A 137 13.88 -3.79 12.17
CA VAL A 137 13.85 -2.32 12.11
C VAL A 137 12.83 -1.73 13.07
N LEU A 138 11.66 -2.37 13.23
CA LEU A 138 10.62 -1.91 14.16
C LEU A 138 11.11 -1.82 15.61
N LEU A 139 12.03 -2.71 16.01
CA LEU A 139 12.61 -2.71 17.36
C LEU A 139 13.51 -1.51 17.61
N LEU A 140 14.13 -0.97 16.55
CA LEU A 140 15.04 0.19 16.64
C LEU A 140 14.29 1.53 16.66
N ILE A 141 13.03 1.55 16.20
CA ILE A 141 12.26 2.79 16.12
C ILE A 141 11.55 3.06 17.46
N PRO A 142 11.85 4.14 18.18
CA PRO A 142 11.13 4.49 19.39
C PRO A 142 9.65 4.80 19.14
N ASN A 143 8.80 4.54 20.10
CA ASN A 143 7.37 4.81 19.96
C ASN A 143 7.08 6.31 19.79
N ASN A 144 7.84 7.19 20.49
CA ASN A 144 7.68 8.64 20.35
C ASN A 144 7.97 9.12 18.93
N THR A 145 9.03 8.61 18.30
CA THR A 145 9.35 8.90 16.89
C THR A 145 8.21 8.46 15.97
N THR A 146 7.63 7.28 16.21
CA THR A 146 6.48 6.79 15.44
C THR A 146 5.28 7.74 15.54
N ILE A 147 4.97 8.21 16.74
CA ILE A 147 3.85 9.13 16.98
C ILE A 147 4.10 10.46 16.26
N ILE A 148 5.32 11.02 16.37
CA ILE A 148 5.69 12.27 15.70
C ILE A 148 5.51 12.15 14.19
N ILE A 149 6.09 11.11 13.57
CA ILE A 149 5.99 10.89 12.12
C ILE A 149 4.53 10.72 11.71
N PHE A 150 3.75 9.95 12.45
CA PHE A 150 2.33 9.77 12.15
C PHE A 150 1.53 11.05 12.28
N THR A 151 1.83 11.89 13.29
CA THR A 151 1.20 13.21 13.43
C THR A 151 1.51 14.11 12.24
N ILE A 152 2.77 14.14 11.78
CA ILE A 152 3.17 14.88 10.57
C ILE A 152 2.40 14.39 9.34
N LEU A 153 2.27 13.06 9.17
CA LEU A 153 1.51 12.47 8.07
C LEU A 153 0.03 12.88 8.12
N ILE A 154 -0.58 12.89 9.30
CA ILE A 154 -1.98 13.32 9.47
C ILE A 154 -2.14 14.81 9.14
N ILE A 155 -1.21 15.66 9.58
CA ILE A 155 -1.23 17.11 9.25
C ILE A 155 -1.11 17.28 7.73
N ASP A 156 -0.18 16.58 7.07
CA ASP A 156 -0.04 16.61 5.61
C ASP A 156 -1.31 16.15 4.90
N LEU A 157 -1.95 15.09 5.39
CA LEU A 157 -3.21 14.60 4.83
C LEU A 157 -4.31 15.68 4.91
N PHE A 158 -4.51 16.29 6.08
CA PHE A 158 -5.49 17.38 6.23
C PHE A 158 -5.14 18.59 5.38
N TYR A 159 -3.89 19.00 5.35
CA TYR A 159 -3.43 20.10 4.50
C TYR A 159 -3.69 19.81 3.02
N THR A 160 -3.36 18.60 2.55
CA THR A 160 -3.58 18.17 1.18
C THR A 160 -5.06 18.14 0.83
N LEU A 161 -5.90 17.61 1.73
CA LEU A 161 -7.37 17.61 1.54
C LEU A 161 -7.90 19.02 1.42
N PHE A 162 -7.47 19.94 2.31
CA PHE A 162 -7.97 21.31 2.31
C PHE A 162 -7.50 22.12 1.11
N THR A 163 -6.23 21.98 0.70
CA THR A 163 -5.66 22.81 -0.37
C THR A 163 -5.93 22.30 -1.77
N LYS A 164 -5.98 20.97 -1.98
CA LYS A 164 -6.22 20.38 -3.30
C LYS A 164 -7.69 20.18 -3.60
N ALA A 165 -8.52 19.84 -2.60
CA ALA A 165 -9.95 19.72 -2.80
C ALA A 165 -10.63 21.07 -3.09
N ASN A 166 -10.10 22.19 -2.58
CA ASN A 166 -10.63 23.53 -2.83
C ASN A 166 -10.19 24.15 -4.18
N LYS A 167 -9.40 23.42 -5.00
CA LYS A 167 -8.96 23.87 -6.32
C LYS A 167 -9.79 23.28 -7.47
N ILE A 168 -10.82 22.50 -7.13
CA ILE A 168 -11.79 21.89 -8.04
C ILE A 168 -13.11 22.66 -7.93
#